data_024ee4f6924ca91b8216c47326795d86
#
_entry.id   024ee4f6924ca91b8216c47326795d86
#
_cell.length_a   1.000
_cell.length_b   1.000
_cell.length_c   1.000
_cell.angle_alpha   90.00
_cell.angle_beta   90.00
_cell.angle_gamma   90.00
#
_symmetry.space_group_name_H-M   'P 1'
#
loop_
_entity.id
_entity.type
_entity.pdbx_description
1 polymer ?
#
loop_
_entity_poly.entity_id
_entity_poly.type
_entity_poly.pdbx_seq_one_letter_code
_entity_poly.pdbx_strand_id
1 'polypeptide(L)'
;MPSSADVVVIGAGQAGLSAAYHLRRRGLTPATATPTADGDRPPSGTFVVLDGEAGPGGAWRHRWRTLRMATVNKVHDLPGRELPEVDPCAPSREVVPSYYGDYERDFDLPILRPVHVHRVARTDDDPRGRLLASTDRGGVSARVVINATGTWTKPFWPIYPGQETFRGRQLHTADYVSADEFAGRHVIVVGGGISAVQLLEEISHVAATTWVTRREPVWRDDEFDPDAGRRAVALVEERVRAGLPPRSVVSVTGLIWTPTLRAAAERGVMDRRPMFTEITPTGVRWADGSEQRADAILWATGFRSQLDHLAPLRLRGHGGGIEMAGTQVAAEPRLHLVGYGPSASTIGANRAGREAVSGALAFLGG
;
A
#
# COMPACT_ATOMS: atom_id res chain seq x y z
N MET A 1 20.61 11.56 12.72
CA MET A 1 20.19 10.16 12.49
C MET A 1 21.11 9.22 13.23
N PRO A 2 20.65 8.10 13.78
CA PRO A 2 21.52 7.07 14.31
C PRO A 2 22.33 6.44 13.18
N SER A 3 23.58 6.04 13.46
CA SER A 3 24.41 5.28 12.51
C SER A 3 24.06 3.79 12.51
N SER A 4 23.45 3.30 13.57
CA SER A 4 23.03 1.90 13.72
C SER A 4 21.82 1.74 14.63
N ALA A 5 21.08 0.66 14.42
CA ALA A 5 20.02 0.16 15.28
C ALA A 5 19.99 -1.37 15.22
N ASP A 6 19.33 -2.03 16.18
CA ASP A 6 19.08 -3.48 16.05
C ASP A 6 18.00 -3.75 15.04
N VAL A 7 16.92 -2.96 15.08
CA VAL A 7 15.82 -3.04 14.10
C VAL A 7 15.61 -1.69 13.42
N VAL A 8 15.57 -1.69 12.10
CA VAL A 8 15.14 -0.56 11.28
C VAL A 8 13.78 -0.90 10.65
N VAL A 9 12.79 -0.06 10.91
CA VAL A 9 11.49 -0.12 10.24
C VAL A 9 11.48 0.93 9.12
N ILE A 10 11.12 0.54 7.90
CA ILE A 10 11.05 1.44 6.74
C ILE A 10 9.59 1.69 6.40
N GLY A 11 9.12 2.92 6.61
CA GLY A 11 7.74 3.37 6.42
C GLY A 11 6.94 3.39 7.72
N ALA A 12 6.17 4.47 7.93
CA ALA A 12 5.31 4.69 9.09
C ALA A 12 3.82 4.80 8.71
N GLY A 13 3.40 4.00 7.74
CA GLY A 13 1.98 3.68 7.52
C GLY A 13 1.48 2.67 8.56
N GLN A 14 0.25 2.18 8.42
CA GLN A 14 -0.37 1.26 9.39
C GLN A 14 0.51 0.07 9.77
N ALA A 15 1.15 -0.57 8.80
CA ALA A 15 1.99 -1.74 9.05
C ALA A 15 3.25 -1.38 9.85
N GLY A 16 3.90 -0.25 9.50
CA GLY A 16 5.08 0.23 10.20
C GLY A 16 4.78 0.70 11.62
N LEU A 17 3.67 1.40 11.82
CA LEU A 17 3.21 1.82 13.15
C LEU A 17 2.89 0.62 14.04
N SER A 18 2.23 -0.40 13.50
CA SER A 18 2.00 -1.65 14.23
C SER A 18 3.31 -2.33 14.64
N ALA A 19 4.28 -2.42 13.73
CA ALA A 19 5.59 -2.98 14.06
C ALA A 19 6.31 -2.15 15.13
N ALA A 20 6.35 -0.83 14.99
CA ALA A 20 6.98 0.09 15.94
C ALA A 20 6.37 -0.03 17.34
N TYR A 21 5.04 -0.08 17.45
CA TYR A 21 4.34 -0.32 18.70
C TYR A 21 4.77 -1.63 19.37
N HIS A 22 4.80 -2.72 18.60
CA HIS A 22 5.18 -4.02 19.16
C HIS A 22 6.65 -4.06 19.56
N LEU A 23 7.57 -3.40 18.83
CA LEU A 23 8.96 -3.24 19.25
C LEU A 23 9.06 -2.50 20.58
N ARG A 24 8.33 -1.37 20.72
CA ARG A 24 8.28 -0.61 21.97
C ARG A 24 7.74 -1.45 23.13
N ARG A 25 6.63 -2.16 22.90
CA ARG A 25 6.00 -3.05 23.90
C ARG A 25 6.89 -4.23 24.32
N ARG A 26 7.82 -4.64 23.49
CA ARG A 26 8.82 -5.68 23.80
C ARG A 26 10.10 -5.12 24.42
N GLY A 27 10.10 -3.82 24.79
CA GLY A 27 11.18 -3.18 25.53
C GLY A 27 12.32 -2.62 24.71
N LEU A 28 12.24 -2.62 23.36
CA LEU A 28 13.24 -1.94 22.56
C LEU A 28 13.11 -0.42 22.76
N THR A 29 14.25 0.24 22.80
CA THR A 29 14.33 1.69 22.98
C THR A 29 14.68 2.40 21.67
N PRO A 30 14.41 3.72 21.56
CA PRO A 30 14.83 4.49 20.40
C PRO A 30 16.34 4.43 20.19
N ALA A 31 16.78 4.20 18.95
CA ALA A 31 18.18 4.35 18.57
C ALA A 31 18.56 5.83 18.57
N THR A 32 19.63 6.21 19.26
CA THR A 32 20.11 7.59 19.35
C THR A 32 21.15 7.90 18.28
N ALA A 33 21.33 9.20 17.98
CA ALA A 33 22.35 9.65 17.04
C ALA A 33 23.78 9.51 17.61
N THR A 34 23.93 9.49 18.93
CA THR A 34 25.20 9.28 19.63
C THR A 34 25.38 7.79 19.89
N PRO A 35 26.49 7.17 19.44
CA PRO A 35 26.80 5.80 19.82
C PRO A 35 26.86 5.67 21.35
N THR A 36 26.09 4.76 21.91
CA THR A 36 26.28 4.37 23.31
C THR A 36 27.54 3.52 23.41
N ALA A 37 28.34 3.72 24.48
CA ALA A 37 29.46 2.85 24.76
C ALA A 37 28.95 1.40 24.93
N ASP A 38 29.78 0.39 24.61
CA ASP A 38 29.37 -1.03 24.60
C ASP A 38 28.70 -1.52 25.90
N GLY A 39 28.91 -0.82 27.03
CA GLY A 39 28.28 -1.12 28.32
C GLY A 39 26.87 -0.56 28.53
N ASP A 40 26.43 0.41 27.71
CA ASP A 40 25.15 1.13 27.87
C ASP A 40 24.03 0.62 26.93
N ARG A 41 24.27 -0.47 26.21
CA ARG A 41 23.27 -1.01 25.29
C ARG A 41 22.09 -1.55 26.08
N PRO A 42 20.81 -1.13 25.77
CA PRO A 42 19.65 -1.67 26.44
C PRO A 42 19.55 -3.19 26.22
N PRO A 43 19.23 -3.96 27.25
CA PRO A 43 19.19 -5.43 27.16
C PRO A 43 18.24 -5.94 26.08
N SER A 44 17.18 -5.17 25.76
CA SER A 44 16.18 -5.51 24.74
C SER A 44 16.54 -5.01 23.33
N GLY A 45 17.61 -4.20 23.18
CA GLY A 45 18.03 -3.63 21.90
C GLY A 45 17.38 -2.30 21.54
N THR A 46 17.71 -1.79 20.35
CA THR A 46 17.29 -0.47 19.84
C THR A 46 16.53 -0.57 18.52
N PHE A 47 15.67 0.41 18.23
CA PHE A 47 15.02 0.51 16.93
C PHE A 47 14.82 1.96 16.48
N VAL A 48 14.60 2.14 15.18
CA VAL A 48 14.24 3.42 14.55
C VAL A 48 13.26 3.15 13.41
N VAL A 49 12.36 4.10 13.19
CA VAL A 49 11.46 4.09 12.03
C VAL A 49 11.89 5.19 11.07
N LEU A 50 12.11 4.86 9.81
CA LEU A 50 12.47 5.79 8.73
C LEU A 50 11.27 5.95 7.82
N ASP A 51 10.75 7.17 7.67
CA ASP A 51 9.57 7.43 6.86
C ASP A 51 9.81 8.58 5.88
N GLY A 52 9.55 8.33 4.59
CA GLY A 52 9.75 9.30 3.52
C GLY A 52 8.71 10.42 3.47
N GLU A 53 7.62 10.29 4.21
CA GLU A 53 6.54 11.29 4.22
C GLU A 53 6.93 12.53 5.03
N ALA A 54 6.28 13.66 4.71
CA ALA A 54 6.48 14.90 5.47
C ALA A 54 5.75 14.91 6.83
N GLY A 55 4.85 13.95 7.07
CA GLY A 55 4.06 13.87 8.30
C GLY A 55 3.34 12.51 8.42
N PRO A 56 2.60 12.27 9.53
CA PRO A 56 1.90 11.01 9.77
C PRO A 56 0.79 10.75 8.76
N GLY A 57 0.41 9.47 8.60
CA GLY A 57 -0.74 9.06 7.78
C GLY A 57 -0.40 8.14 6.60
N GLY A 58 0.86 8.06 6.16
CA GLY A 58 1.27 7.24 5.01
C GLY A 58 0.39 7.50 3.79
N ALA A 59 -0.09 6.47 3.12
CA ALA A 59 -0.94 6.58 1.92
C ALA A 59 -2.26 7.36 2.13
N TRP A 60 -2.74 7.52 3.35
CA TRP A 60 -3.98 8.24 3.63
C TRP A 60 -3.85 9.76 3.40
N ARG A 61 -2.66 10.33 3.53
CA ARG A 61 -2.37 11.74 3.23
C ARG A 61 -2.70 12.13 1.80
N HIS A 62 -2.60 11.17 0.90
CA HIS A 62 -2.68 11.36 -0.55
C HIS A 62 -4.02 10.93 -1.15
N ARG A 63 -4.98 10.49 -0.33
CA ARG A 63 -6.31 10.13 -0.82
C ARG A 63 -7.03 11.36 -1.38
N TRP A 64 -7.90 11.14 -2.34
CA TRP A 64 -8.68 12.23 -2.95
C TRP A 64 -9.61 12.91 -1.94
N ARG A 65 -9.93 14.16 -2.20
CA ARG A 65 -10.59 15.05 -1.22
C ARG A 65 -11.98 14.61 -0.81
N THR A 66 -12.70 13.96 -1.70
CA THR A 66 -14.10 13.55 -1.50
C THR A 66 -14.24 12.19 -0.84
N LEU A 67 -13.14 11.43 -0.63
CA LEU A 67 -13.20 10.15 0.08
C LEU A 67 -13.54 10.37 1.56
N ARG A 68 -14.75 9.92 1.95
CA ARG A 68 -15.30 10.07 3.30
C ARG A 68 -15.08 8.85 4.15
N MET A 69 -15.09 9.02 5.47
CA MET A 69 -14.98 7.90 6.41
C MET A 69 -16.08 6.86 6.20
N ALA A 70 -17.28 7.27 5.82
CA ALA A 70 -18.38 6.35 5.46
C ALA A 70 -18.11 5.48 4.24
N THR A 71 -17.25 5.92 3.31
CA THR A 71 -17.03 5.24 2.02
C THR A 71 -15.66 4.57 1.91
N VAL A 72 -14.79 4.70 2.91
CA VAL A 72 -13.52 3.97 2.95
C VAL A 72 -13.76 2.47 3.15
N ASN A 73 -12.93 1.65 2.55
CA ASN A 73 -12.96 0.21 2.77
C ASN A 73 -12.32 -0.15 4.12
N LYS A 74 -13.00 0.16 5.20
CA LYS A 74 -12.67 -0.05 6.63
C LYS A 74 -11.24 0.39 7.01
N VAL A 75 -11.14 1.28 7.96
CA VAL A 75 -9.93 1.57 8.71
C VAL A 75 -10.01 0.78 10.01
N HIS A 76 -9.05 -0.08 10.26
CA HIS A 76 -9.00 -0.84 11.50
C HIS A 76 -8.12 -0.13 12.53
N ASP A 77 -8.47 -0.31 13.78
CA ASP A 77 -7.72 0.19 14.93
C ASP A 77 -6.25 -0.20 14.85
N LEU A 78 -5.39 0.68 15.29
CA LEU A 78 -3.99 0.34 15.55
C LEU A 78 -3.85 -0.42 16.87
N PRO A 79 -2.86 -1.30 17.03
CA PRO A 79 -2.68 -2.04 18.28
C PRO A 79 -2.56 -1.11 19.49
N GLY A 80 -3.42 -1.31 20.49
CA GLY A 80 -3.41 -0.55 21.74
C GLY A 80 -4.11 0.80 21.72
N ARG A 81 -4.72 1.21 20.58
CA ARG A 81 -5.54 2.42 20.48
C ARG A 81 -6.63 2.26 19.44
N GLU A 82 -7.87 2.42 19.85
CA GLU A 82 -9.02 2.41 18.97
C GLU A 82 -9.07 3.69 18.10
N LEU A 83 -9.60 3.56 16.89
CA LEU A 83 -9.97 4.71 16.08
C LEU A 83 -11.14 5.43 16.78
N PRO A 84 -11.02 6.71 17.10
CA PRO A 84 -12.11 7.42 17.74
C PRO A 84 -13.35 7.44 16.85
N GLU A 85 -14.51 7.57 17.48
CA GLU A 85 -15.74 7.83 16.74
C GLU A 85 -15.61 9.19 16.01
N VAL A 86 -15.87 9.17 14.71
CA VAL A 86 -15.71 10.34 13.85
C VAL A 86 -16.94 10.53 12.99
N ASP A 87 -17.18 11.76 12.56
CA ASP A 87 -18.22 12.05 11.57
C ASP A 87 -18.02 11.20 10.31
N PRO A 88 -19.01 10.37 9.93
CA PRO A 88 -18.94 9.58 8.68
C PRO A 88 -18.68 10.42 7.42
N CYS A 89 -19.08 11.69 7.43
CA CYS A 89 -18.84 12.63 6.34
C CYS A 89 -17.45 13.30 6.37
N ALA A 90 -16.65 13.08 7.41
CA ALA A 90 -15.31 13.67 7.49
C ALA A 90 -14.37 13.10 6.41
N PRO A 91 -13.47 13.93 5.84
CA PRO A 91 -12.49 13.48 4.86
C PRO A 91 -11.50 12.48 5.46
N SER A 92 -11.38 11.30 4.87
CA SER A 92 -10.46 10.25 5.39
C SER A 92 -9.00 10.69 5.38
N ARG A 93 -8.62 11.56 4.44
CA ARG A 93 -7.27 12.13 4.33
C ARG A 93 -6.88 13.08 5.47
N GLU A 94 -7.85 13.49 6.29
CA GLU A 94 -7.64 14.33 7.48
C GLU A 94 -7.73 13.48 8.75
N VAL A 95 -8.77 12.67 8.85
CA VAL A 95 -9.04 11.83 10.02
C VAL A 95 -7.93 10.82 10.27
N VAL A 96 -7.57 10.03 9.26
CA VAL A 96 -6.62 8.93 9.47
C VAL A 96 -5.19 9.44 9.75
N PRO A 97 -4.67 10.46 9.04
CA PRO A 97 -3.38 11.05 9.40
C PRO A 97 -3.35 11.66 10.80
N SER A 98 -4.44 12.31 11.26
CA SER A 98 -4.54 12.82 12.63
C SER A 98 -4.45 11.68 13.66
N TYR A 99 -5.24 10.61 13.46
CA TYR A 99 -5.22 9.43 14.30
C TYR A 99 -3.83 8.77 14.38
N TYR A 100 -3.12 8.67 13.24
CA TYR A 100 -1.76 8.13 13.21
C TYR A 100 -0.76 9.05 13.93
N GLY A 101 -0.92 10.37 13.77
CA GLY A 101 -0.06 11.33 14.47
C GLY A 101 -0.23 11.30 16.00
N ASP A 102 -1.48 11.13 16.46
CA ASP A 102 -1.77 10.94 17.88
C ASP A 102 -1.15 9.63 18.38
N TYR A 103 -1.31 8.55 17.60
CA TYR A 103 -0.73 7.25 17.92
C TYR A 103 0.80 7.30 18.09
N GLU A 104 1.49 7.99 17.19
CA GLU A 104 2.94 8.18 17.25
C GLU A 104 3.38 8.88 18.54
N ARG A 105 2.63 9.92 18.94
CA ARG A 105 2.92 10.66 20.18
C ARG A 105 2.62 9.87 21.44
N ASP A 106 1.45 9.19 21.48
CA ASP A 106 1.02 8.45 22.68
C ASP A 106 1.93 7.28 23.02
N PHE A 107 2.54 6.68 22.00
CA PHE A 107 3.46 5.55 22.20
C PHE A 107 4.94 5.93 22.09
N ASP A 108 5.25 7.24 21.98
CA ASP A 108 6.63 7.76 21.88
C ASP A 108 7.43 6.97 20.83
N LEU A 109 6.91 6.87 19.60
CA LEU A 109 7.55 6.10 18.55
C LEU A 109 8.70 6.89 17.88
N PRO A 110 9.90 6.30 17.73
CA PRO A 110 11.07 6.99 17.20
C PRO A 110 11.03 7.09 15.67
N ILE A 111 10.14 7.93 15.15
CA ILE A 111 9.94 8.09 13.71
C ILE A 111 10.73 9.30 13.22
N LEU A 112 11.62 9.06 12.27
CA LEU A 112 12.40 10.09 11.58
C LEU A 112 11.78 10.40 10.22
N ARG A 113 11.40 11.68 10.01
CA ARG A 113 10.74 12.23 8.81
C ARG A 113 11.34 13.58 8.38
N PRO A 114 11.31 13.91 7.09
CA PRO A 114 11.31 12.97 5.99
C PRO A 114 12.68 12.29 5.86
N VAL A 115 12.69 10.97 5.67
CA VAL A 115 13.90 10.17 5.41
C VAL A 115 13.60 9.14 4.34
N HIS A 116 14.16 9.31 3.16
CA HIS A 116 13.96 8.42 2.02
C HIS A 116 15.02 7.34 1.97
N VAL A 117 14.61 6.09 2.19
CA VAL A 117 15.48 4.93 2.00
C VAL A 117 15.48 4.55 0.52
N HIS A 118 16.63 4.69 -0.14
CA HIS A 118 16.78 4.39 -1.55
C HIS A 118 17.51 3.07 -1.82
N ARG A 119 18.16 2.49 -0.80
CA ARG A 119 18.89 1.23 -0.94
C ARG A 119 18.98 0.48 0.38
N VAL A 120 18.79 -0.83 0.34
CA VAL A 120 19.16 -1.76 1.42
C VAL A 120 20.09 -2.82 0.84
N ALA A 121 21.23 -3.03 1.47
CA ALA A 121 22.22 -4.01 1.02
C ALA A 121 22.87 -4.71 2.22
N ARG A 122 23.45 -5.88 1.99
CA ARG A 122 24.32 -6.55 2.97
C ARG A 122 25.60 -5.74 3.13
N THR A 123 26.11 -5.65 4.37
CA THR A 123 27.41 -5.02 4.65
C THR A 123 28.56 -5.97 4.35
N ASP A 124 28.31 -7.28 4.43
CA ASP A 124 29.24 -8.38 4.25
C ASP A 124 28.49 -9.67 3.85
N ASP A 125 29.17 -10.76 3.69
CA ASP A 125 28.62 -12.07 3.34
C ASP A 125 28.20 -12.90 4.56
N ASP A 126 28.35 -12.39 5.79
CA ASP A 126 27.90 -13.08 7.00
C ASP A 126 26.36 -13.10 7.05
N PRO A 127 25.73 -14.29 7.10
CA PRO A 127 24.28 -14.39 7.25
C PRO A 127 23.72 -13.73 8.53
N ARG A 128 24.56 -13.55 9.54
CA ARG A 128 24.24 -12.83 10.78
C ARG A 128 24.80 -11.41 10.82
N GLY A 129 25.50 -10.98 9.78
CA GLY A 129 26.01 -9.63 9.59
C GLY A 129 24.90 -8.60 9.54
N ARG A 130 25.21 -7.41 9.15
CA ARG A 130 24.24 -6.31 9.17
C ARG A 130 23.75 -5.97 7.75
N LEU A 131 22.58 -5.36 7.68
CA LEU A 131 22.05 -4.70 6.50
C LEU A 131 22.29 -3.20 6.64
N LEU A 132 22.68 -2.54 5.55
CA LEU A 132 22.79 -1.09 5.49
C LEU A 132 21.60 -0.49 4.76
N ALA A 133 20.78 0.29 5.46
CA ALA A 133 19.75 1.13 4.87
C ALA A 133 20.37 2.49 4.52
N SER A 134 20.60 2.73 3.23
CA SER A 134 21.11 3.99 2.71
C SER A 134 19.97 4.96 2.45
N THR A 135 20.10 6.19 2.95
CA THR A 135 19.08 7.23 2.87
C THR A 135 19.64 8.52 2.31
N ASP A 136 18.77 9.47 1.99
CA ASP A 136 19.12 10.86 1.65
C ASP A 136 19.80 11.64 2.81
N ARG A 137 19.80 11.06 4.03
CA ARG A 137 20.41 11.66 5.25
C ARG A 137 21.53 10.83 5.84
N GLY A 138 22.09 9.90 5.07
CA GLY A 138 23.16 8.99 5.51
C GLY A 138 22.68 7.55 5.64
N GLY A 139 23.52 6.67 6.16
CA GLY A 139 23.23 5.25 6.31
C GLY A 139 22.89 4.84 7.74
N VAL A 140 21.99 3.86 7.90
CA VAL A 140 21.69 3.20 9.18
C VAL A 140 21.98 1.71 9.04
N SER A 141 22.91 1.21 9.84
CA SER A 141 23.25 -0.21 9.89
C SER A 141 22.28 -0.95 10.82
N ALA A 142 21.65 -2.03 10.34
CA ALA A 142 20.62 -2.79 11.04
C ALA A 142 20.96 -4.27 11.15
N ARG A 143 20.61 -4.93 12.25
CA ARG A 143 20.63 -6.40 12.35
C ARG A 143 19.38 -7.00 11.69
N VAL A 144 18.24 -6.31 11.79
CA VAL A 144 16.98 -6.69 11.17
C VAL A 144 16.34 -5.47 10.52
N VAL A 145 15.75 -5.64 9.35
CA VAL A 145 14.95 -4.65 8.64
C VAL A 145 13.50 -5.14 8.54
N ILE A 146 12.55 -4.31 8.95
CA ILE A 146 11.11 -4.51 8.73
C ILE A 146 10.68 -3.51 7.65
N ASN A 147 10.43 -4.00 6.44
CA ASN A 147 9.98 -3.16 5.33
C ASN A 147 8.46 -3.00 5.34
N ALA A 148 7.99 -1.77 5.53
CA ALA A 148 6.58 -1.38 5.62
C ALA A 148 6.22 -0.27 4.62
N THR A 149 6.92 -0.20 3.48
CA THR A 149 6.82 0.89 2.50
C THR A 149 5.52 0.92 1.70
N GLY A 150 4.69 -0.13 1.81
CA GLY A 150 3.40 -0.20 1.15
C GLY A 150 3.49 -0.18 -0.39
N THR A 151 2.52 0.50 -1.00
CA THR A 151 2.34 0.47 -2.46
C THR A 151 2.11 1.85 -3.08
N TRP A 152 1.76 2.86 -2.29
CA TRP A 152 1.24 4.14 -2.79
C TRP A 152 2.16 4.86 -3.77
N THR A 153 3.45 4.85 -3.54
CA THR A 153 4.46 5.50 -4.37
C THR A 153 4.80 4.73 -5.65
N LYS A 154 4.09 3.59 -5.90
CA LYS A 154 4.31 2.78 -7.10
C LYS A 154 3.00 2.47 -7.83
N PRO A 155 2.32 3.47 -8.39
CA PRO A 155 1.14 3.27 -9.21
C PRO A 155 1.46 2.40 -10.43
N PHE A 156 0.52 1.53 -10.82
CA PHE A 156 0.70 0.67 -11.98
C PHE A 156 0.10 1.32 -13.22
N TRP A 157 0.95 1.73 -14.12
CA TRP A 157 0.59 2.24 -15.45
C TRP A 157 0.71 1.13 -16.49
N PRO A 158 -0.39 0.66 -17.08
CA PRO A 158 -0.31 -0.26 -18.21
C PRO A 158 0.15 0.48 -19.47
N ILE A 159 0.72 -0.25 -20.42
CA ILE A 159 1.17 0.27 -21.70
C ILE A 159 0.24 -0.26 -22.80
N TYR A 160 -0.27 0.64 -23.62
CA TYR A 160 -1.12 0.33 -24.77
C TYR A 160 -0.59 1.00 -26.04
N PRO A 161 -0.76 0.37 -27.22
CA PRO A 161 -0.42 0.98 -28.50
C PRO A 161 -1.07 2.37 -28.63
N GLY A 162 -0.32 3.34 -29.10
CA GLY A 162 -0.78 4.71 -29.33
C GLY A 162 -0.94 5.59 -28.10
N GLN A 163 -0.61 5.08 -26.91
CA GLN A 163 -0.80 5.80 -25.63
C GLN A 163 -0.12 7.17 -25.61
N GLU A 164 1.05 7.28 -26.23
CA GLU A 164 1.82 8.53 -26.35
C GLU A 164 1.20 9.55 -27.31
N THR A 165 0.28 9.14 -28.17
CA THR A 165 -0.38 10.02 -29.14
C THR A 165 -1.62 10.71 -28.58
N PHE A 166 -2.14 10.24 -27.46
CA PHE A 166 -3.36 10.77 -26.86
C PHE A 166 -3.21 12.23 -26.45
N ARG A 167 -4.07 13.08 -26.98
CA ARG A 167 -4.06 14.53 -26.74
C ARG A 167 -4.84 14.95 -25.50
N GLY A 168 -5.64 14.05 -24.94
CA GLY A 168 -6.34 14.25 -23.67
C GLY A 168 -5.43 14.03 -22.46
N ARG A 169 -6.02 14.17 -21.29
CA ARG A 169 -5.30 13.95 -20.01
C ARG A 169 -5.27 12.46 -19.67
N GLN A 170 -4.09 11.93 -19.34
CA GLN A 170 -3.95 10.64 -18.69
C GLN A 170 -3.54 10.85 -17.23
N LEU A 171 -4.20 10.17 -16.30
CA LEU A 171 -3.87 10.23 -14.89
C LEU A 171 -4.12 8.87 -14.22
N HIS A 172 -3.37 8.59 -13.18
CA HIS A 172 -3.63 7.46 -12.31
C HIS A 172 -4.53 7.88 -11.13
N THR A 173 -5.19 6.93 -10.45
CA THR A 173 -5.95 7.23 -9.23
C THR A 173 -5.12 7.89 -8.12
N ALA A 174 -3.81 7.76 -8.14
CA ALA A 174 -2.90 8.47 -7.24
C ALA A 174 -2.89 9.98 -7.47
N ASP A 175 -3.19 10.42 -8.69
CA ASP A 175 -3.16 11.82 -9.12
C ASP A 175 -4.56 12.46 -9.12
N TYR A 176 -5.59 11.67 -8.83
CA TYR A 176 -6.97 12.15 -8.80
C TYR A 176 -7.23 13.02 -7.56
N VAL A 177 -7.86 14.18 -7.76
CA VAL A 177 -8.16 15.15 -6.69
C VAL A 177 -9.64 15.27 -6.44
N SER A 178 -10.45 15.58 -7.47
CA SER A 178 -11.91 15.69 -7.40
C SER A 178 -12.55 15.52 -8.77
N ALA A 179 -13.85 15.21 -8.80
CA ALA A 179 -14.63 15.08 -10.02
C ALA A 179 -14.78 16.41 -10.79
N ASP A 180 -14.74 17.55 -10.11
CA ASP A 180 -14.92 18.88 -10.69
C ASP A 180 -13.95 19.18 -11.83
N GLU A 181 -12.75 18.56 -11.79
CA GLU A 181 -11.74 18.70 -12.85
C GLU A 181 -12.22 18.17 -14.21
N PHE A 182 -13.29 17.36 -14.24
CA PHE A 182 -13.82 16.70 -15.43
C PHE A 182 -15.17 17.23 -15.85
N ALA A 183 -15.68 18.30 -15.25
CA ALA A 183 -17.00 18.85 -15.56
C ALA A 183 -17.19 19.07 -17.07
N GLY A 184 -18.28 18.52 -17.64
CA GLY A 184 -18.64 18.59 -19.04
C GLY A 184 -17.72 17.81 -20.00
N ARG A 185 -16.84 16.96 -19.50
CA ARG A 185 -15.90 16.14 -20.27
C ARG A 185 -16.40 14.71 -20.43
N HIS A 186 -15.67 13.92 -21.24
CA HIS A 186 -15.84 12.47 -21.31
C HIS A 186 -14.60 11.78 -20.71
N VAL A 187 -14.79 10.96 -19.68
CA VAL A 187 -13.73 10.26 -18.97
C VAL A 187 -13.85 8.75 -19.15
N ILE A 188 -12.80 8.12 -19.65
CA ILE A 188 -12.68 6.66 -19.64
C ILE A 188 -12.03 6.22 -18.33
N VAL A 189 -12.75 5.46 -17.51
CA VAL A 189 -12.23 4.90 -16.26
C VAL A 189 -11.82 3.45 -16.49
N VAL A 190 -10.53 3.16 -16.31
CA VAL A 190 -9.94 1.84 -16.59
C VAL A 190 -9.62 1.12 -15.29
N GLY A 191 -10.33 0.06 -14.99
CA GLY A 191 -10.07 -0.78 -13.80
C GLY A 191 -11.31 -1.44 -13.24
N GLY A 192 -11.14 -2.55 -12.53
CA GLY A 192 -12.21 -3.36 -11.94
C GLY A 192 -12.10 -3.46 -10.41
N GLY A 193 -11.44 -2.50 -9.74
CA GLY A 193 -11.31 -2.47 -8.30
C GLY A 193 -12.21 -1.43 -7.61
N ILE A 194 -12.22 -1.40 -6.28
CA ILE A 194 -13.04 -0.49 -5.47
C ILE A 194 -12.83 0.97 -5.88
N SER A 195 -11.60 1.42 -6.04
CA SER A 195 -11.31 2.80 -6.45
C SER A 195 -11.89 3.13 -7.84
N ALA A 196 -11.89 2.15 -8.77
CA ALA A 196 -12.45 2.37 -10.10
C ALA A 196 -13.94 2.69 -10.02
N VAL A 197 -14.72 1.87 -9.31
CA VAL A 197 -16.19 2.04 -9.22
C VAL A 197 -16.59 3.25 -8.38
N GLN A 198 -15.82 3.59 -7.35
CA GLN A 198 -16.04 4.80 -6.56
C GLN A 198 -15.80 6.07 -7.39
N LEU A 199 -14.67 6.14 -8.10
CA LEU A 199 -14.35 7.29 -8.93
C LEU A 199 -15.24 7.37 -10.17
N LEU A 200 -15.63 6.24 -10.76
CA LEU A 200 -16.59 6.19 -11.87
C LEU A 200 -17.94 6.78 -11.46
N GLU A 201 -18.44 6.39 -10.29
CA GLU A 201 -19.68 6.90 -9.71
C GLU A 201 -19.57 8.42 -9.46
N GLU A 202 -18.52 8.86 -8.74
CA GLU A 202 -18.30 10.25 -8.42
C GLU A 202 -18.19 11.15 -9.66
N ILE A 203 -17.40 10.75 -10.67
CA ILE A 203 -17.21 11.49 -11.91
C ILE A 203 -18.50 11.55 -12.73
N SER A 204 -19.34 10.51 -12.68
CA SER A 204 -20.59 10.42 -13.46
C SER A 204 -21.61 11.51 -13.12
N HIS A 205 -21.45 12.21 -12.01
CA HIS A 205 -22.32 13.33 -11.63
C HIS A 205 -22.00 14.63 -12.38
N VAL A 206 -20.79 14.76 -12.93
CA VAL A 206 -20.34 16.01 -13.58
C VAL A 206 -19.81 15.80 -15.02
N ALA A 207 -19.59 14.54 -15.42
CA ALA A 207 -18.98 14.18 -16.69
C ALA A 207 -19.64 12.93 -17.31
N ALA A 208 -19.56 12.80 -18.63
CA ALA A 208 -19.85 11.53 -19.28
C ALA A 208 -18.73 10.52 -18.96
N THR A 209 -19.09 9.26 -18.74
CA THR A 209 -18.14 8.23 -18.37
C THR A 209 -18.24 6.99 -19.25
N THR A 210 -17.14 6.29 -19.45
CA THR A 210 -17.07 4.95 -20.03
C THR A 210 -16.25 4.06 -19.10
N TRP A 211 -16.85 3.01 -18.59
CA TRP A 211 -16.15 2.06 -17.73
C TRP A 211 -15.52 0.93 -18.54
N VAL A 212 -14.23 0.72 -18.35
CA VAL A 212 -13.46 -0.29 -19.10
C VAL A 212 -12.70 -1.20 -18.15
N THR A 213 -12.82 -2.52 -18.33
CA THR A 213 -12.08 -3.49 -17.54
C THR A 213 -11.52 -4.62 -18.39
N ARG A 214 -10.36 -5.13 -18.01
CA ARG A 214 -9.73 -6.29 -18.65
C ARG A 214 -10.49 -7.60 -18.40
N ARG A 215 -11.09 -7.73 -17.22
CA ARG A 215 -11.88 -8.89 -16.79
C ARG A 215 -13.17 -8.39 -16.18
N GLU A 216 -14.21 -9.14 -16.34
CA GLU A 216 -15.48 -8.84 -15.69
C GLU A 216 -15.31 -8.87 -14.17
N PRO A 217 -15.71 -7.80 -13.47
CA PRO A 217 -15.68 -7.79 -12.02
C PRO A 217 -16.71 -8.76 -11.45
N VAL A 218 -16.35 -9.43 -10.38
CA VAL A 218 -17.29 -10.25 -9.61
C VAL A 218 -17.99 -9.33 -8.62
N TRP A 219 -19.31 -9.27 -8.67
CA TRP A 219 -20.14 -8.51 -7.74
C TRP A 219 -20.72 -9.41 -6.66
N ARG A 220 -20.93 -8.85 -5.48
CA ARG A 220 -21.52 -9.52 -4.32
C ARG A 220 -22.58 -8.64 -3.67
N ASP A 221 -23.66 -9.27 -3.24
CA ASP A 221 -24.77 -8.60 -2.55
C ASP A 221 -24.62 -8.65 -1.03
N ASP A 222 -23.84 -9.60 -0.55
CA ASP A 222 -23.68 -9.88 0.87
C ASP A 222 -22.61 -8.99 1.51
N GLU A 223 -22.83 -8.65 2.77
CA GLU A 223 -21.77 -8.18 3.63
C GLU A 223 -20.60 -9.16 3.60
N PHE A 224 -19.39 -8.60 3.78
CA PHE A 224 -18.14 -9.36 3.72
C PHE A 224 -18.21 -10.60 4.64
N ASP A 225 -18.38 -11.81 4.04
CA ASP A 225 -18.25 -13.07 4.75
C ASP A 225 -16.81 -13.22 5.29
N PRO A 226 -16.61 -13.27 6.62
CA PRO A 226 -15.28 -13.45 7.20
C PRO A 226 -14.55 -14.71 6.70
N ASP A 227 -15.31 -15.77 6.34
CA ASP A 227 -14.75 -17.01 5.80
C ASP A 227 -14.26 -16.82 4.36
N ALA A 228 -15.00 -16.10 3.54
CA ALA A 228 -14.54 -15.72 2.21
C ALA A 228 -13.28 -14.85 2.27
N GLY A 229 -13.21 -13.95 3.24
CA GLY A 229 -12.02 -13.15 3.51
C GLY A 229 -10.81 -14.00 3.92
N ARG A 230 -11.01 -14.96 4.82
CA ARG A 230 -9.93 -15.90 5.21
C ARG A 230 -9.45 -16.74 4.03
N ARG A 231 -10.37 -17.27 3.20
CA ARG A 231 -10.01 -18.02 1.99
C ARG A 231 -9.23 -17.17 0.99
N ALA A 232 -9.64 -15.93 0.78
CA ALA A 232 -8.92 -15.01 -0.11
C ALA A 232 -7.50 -14.71 0.38
N VAL A 233 -7.33 -14.47 1.68
CA VAL A 233 -6.02 -14.27 2.30
C VAL A 233 -5.14 -15.51 2.17
N ALA A 234 -5.70 -16.71 2.40
CA ALA A 234 -4.99 -17.99 2.26
C ALA A 234 -4.47 -18.21 0.83
N LEU A 235 -5.27 -17.90 -0.20
CA LEU A 235 -4.85 -17.98 -1.61
C LEU A 235 -3.70 -17.02 -1.93
N VAL A 236 -3.70 -15.81 -1.35
CA VAL A 236 -2.60 -14.85 -1.52
C VAL A 236 -1.35 -15.34 -0.79
N GLU A 237 -1.51 -15.92 0.40
CA GLU A 237 -0.41 -16.50 1.19
C GLU A 237 0.26 -17.67 0.48
N GLU A 238 -0.52 -18.61 -0.08
CA GLU A 238 -0.01 -19.74 -0.86
C GLU A 238 0.83 -19.26 -2.04
N ARG A 239 0.38 -18.21 -2.74
CA ARG A 239 1.14 -17.64 -3.86
C ARG A 239 2.50 -17.07 -3.44
N VAL A 240 2.55 -16.29 -2.37
CA VAL A 240 3.83 -15.70 -1.92
C VAL A 240 4.75 -16.75 -1.30
N ARG A 241 4.20 -17.80 -0.67
CA ARG A 241 4.95 -18.96 -0.21
C ARG A 241 5.58 -19.74 -1.39
N ALA A 242 4.89 -19.79 -2.53
CA ALA A 242 5.39 -20.37 -3.77
C ALA A 242 6.31 -19.44 -4.58
N GLY A 243 6.76 -18.31 -4.04
CA GLY A 243 7.61 -17.34 -4.73
C GLY A 243 6.95 -16.64 -5.92
N LEU A 244 5.61 -16.61 -5.96
CA LEU A 244 4.84 -15.92 -7.01
C LEU A 244 4.47 -14.50 -6.56
N PRO A 245 4.32 -13.53 -7.49
CA PRO A 245 3.85 -12.20 -7.16
C PRO A 245 2.47 -12.23 -6.50
N PRO A 246 2.24 -11.43 -5.42
CA PRO A 246 0.93 -11.37 -4.78
C PRO A 246 -0.14 -10.84 -5.73
N ARG A 247 -1.38 -11.31 -5.55
CA ARG A 247 -2.56 -10.73 -6.17
C ARG A 247 -3.23 -9.75 -5.21
N SER A 248 -3.97 -8.78 -5.77
CA SER A 248 -4.82 -7.89 -4.97
C SER A 248 -5.92 -8.72 -4.28
N VAL A 249 -6.14 -8.47 -2.98
CA VAL A 249 -7.21 -9.13 -2.21
C VAL A 249 -8.58 -8.89 -2.85
N VAL A 250 -8.84 -7.66 -3.34
CA VAL A 250 -10.10 -7.32 -4.04
C VAL A 250 -10.32 -8.16 -5.30
N SER A 251 -9.25 -8.54 -6.02
CA SER A 251 -9.38 -9.42 -7.19
C SER A 251 -9.84 -10.84 -6.83
N VAL A 252 -9.83 -11.18 -5.57
CA VAL A 252 -10.25 -12.49 -5.03
C VAL A 252 -11.58 -12.39 -4.27
N THR A 253 -11.84 -11.27 -3.59
CA THR A 253 -13.07 -11.07 -2.80
C THR A 253 -14.25 -10.50 -3.58
N GLY A 254 -14.02 -9.91 -4.75
CA GLY A 254 -15.03 -9.21 -5.53
C GLY A 254 -15.36 -7.79 -5.02
N LEU A 255 -16.30 -7.16 -5.69
CA LEU A 255 -16.85 -5.84 -5.36
C LEU A 255 -18.18 -6.01 -4.62
N ILE A 256 -18.43 -5.16 -3.63
CA ILE A 256 -19.68 -5.15 -2.87
C ILE A 256 -20.60 -4.08 -3.44
N TRP A 257 -21.84 -4.44 -3.69
CA TRP A 257 -22.89 -3.50 -4.02
C TRP A 257 -23.23 -2.60 -2.83
N THR A 258 -23.09 -1.30 -3.02
CA THR A 258 -23.61 -0.29 -2.10
C THR A 258 -24.85 0.35 -2.68
N PRO A 259 -25.72 1.01 -1.88
CA PRO A 259 -26.86 1.77 -2.41
C PRO A 259 -26.45 2.78 -3.49
N THR A 260 -25.34 3.48 -3.29
CA THR A 260 -24.80 4.46 -4.24
C THR A 260 -24.40 3.81 -5.57
N LEU A 261 -23.71 2.66 -5.53
CA LEU A 261 -23.31 1.93 -6.75
C LEU A 261 -24.50 1.30 -7.47
N ARG A 262 -25.55 0.89 -6.75
CA ARG A 262 -26.80 0.43 -7.37
C ARG A 262 -27.49 1.57 -8.11
N ALA A 263 -27.64 2.73 -7.48
CA ALA A 263 -28.18 3.92 -8.13
C ALA A 263 -27.36 4.35 -9.36
N ALA A 264 -26.03 4.19 -9.33
CA ALA A 264 -25.20 4.43 -10.49
C ALA A 264 -25.42 3.40 -11.60
N ALA A 265 -25.63 2.14 -11.26
CA ALA A 265 -25.98 1.08 -12.23
C ALA A 265 -27.34 1.34 -12.90
N GLU A 266 -28.36 1.79 -12.16
CA GLU A 266 -29.65 2.19 -12.72
C GLU A 266 -29.55 3.35 -13.73
N ARG A 267 -28.52 4.19 -13.60
CA ARG A 267 -28.21 5.26 -14.57
C ARG A 267 -27.35 4.76 -15.75
N GLY A 268 -26.99 3.48 -15.83
CA GLY A 268 -26.12 2.92 -16.85
C GLY A 268 -24.63 3.23 -16.67
N VAL A 269 -24.24 3.82 -15.53
CA VAL A 269 -22.83 4.18 -15.26
C VAL A 269 -21.96 2.93 -15.10
N MET A 270 -22.55 1.84 -14.63
CA MET A 270 -21.84 0.55 -14.42
C MET A 270 -21.89 -0.37 -15.65
N ASP A 271 -22.29 0.13 -16.83
CA ASP A 271 -22.27 -0.61 -18.08
C ASP A 271 -20.84 -0.76 -18.57
N ARG A 272 -20.26 -1.92 -18.28
CA ARG A 272 -18.87 -2.23 -18.55
C ARG A 272 -18.60 -2.50 -20.03
N ARG A 273 -17.52 -1.95 -20.57
CA ARG A 273 -16.93 -2.36 -21.84
C ARG A 273 -15.66 -3.22 -21.62
N PRO A 274 -15.35 -4.18 -22.51
CA PRO A 274 -14.09 -4.89 -22.49
C PRO A 274 -12.91 -3.93 -22.70
N MET A 275 -11.69 -4.39 -22.43
CA MET A 275 -10.51 -3.57 -22.64
C MET A 275 -10.33 -3.21 -24.12
N PHE A 276 -10.02 -1.96 -24.39
CA PHE A 276 -9.65 -1.49 -25.73
C PHE A 276 -8.29 -2.05 -26.17
N THR A 277 -8.02 -2.07 -27.47
CA THR A 277 -6.77 -2.58 -28.05
C THR A 277 -5.77 -1.47 -28.33
N GLU A 278 -6.23 -0.23 -28.51
CA GLU A 278 -5.41 0.90 -28.91
C GLU A 278 -5.95 2.19 -28.30
N ILE A 279 -5.05 3.12 -28.02
CA ILE A 279 -5.36 4.51 -27.68
C ILE A 279 -5.10 5.37 -28.93
N THR A 280 -6.09 6.15 -29.32
CA THR A 280 -6.01 7.06 -30.47
C THR A 280 -5.71 8.49 -29.99
N PRO A 281 -5.35 9.42 -30.88
CA PRO A 281 -5.14 10.82 -30.48
C PRO A 281 -6.34 11.49 -29.79
N THR A 282 -7.56 10.95 -29.96
CA THR A 282 -8.79 11.55 -29.44
C THR A 282 -9.63 10.61 -28.57
N GLY A 283 -9.14 9.41 -28.25
CA GLY A 283 -9.90 8.43 -27.47
C GLY A 283 -9.29 7.05 -27.49
N VAL A 284 -10.13 6.02 -27.62
CA VAL A 284 -9.71 4.62 -27.65
C VAL A 284 -10.44 3.85 -28.74
N ARG A 285 -9.83 2.74 -29.20
CA ARG A 285 -10.37 1.84 -30.21
C ARG A 285 -10.42 0.40 -29.70
N TRP A 286 -11.52 -0.29 -29.96
CA TRP A 286 -11.69 -1.71 -29.66
C TRP A 286 -11.35 -2.60 -30.86
N ALA A 287 -11.22 -3.91 -30.58
CA ALA A 287 -10.87 -4.91 -31.61
C ALA A 287 -11.92 -5.02 -32.74
N ASP A 288 -13.16 -4.65 -32.49
CA ASP A 288 -14.25 -4.60 -33.47
C ASP A 288 -14.21 -3.34 -34.38
N GLY A 289 -13.21 -2.49 -34.17
CA GLY A 289 -13.05 -1.21 -34.88
C GLY A 289 -13.86 -0.06 -34.30
N SER A 290 -14.73 -0.27 -33.33
CA SER A 290 -15.48 0.81 -32.68
C SER A 290 -14.54 1.74 -31.89
N GLU A 291 -14.86 3.03 -31.88
CA GLU A 291 -14.10 4.07 -31.22
C GLU A 291 -14.95 4.81 -30.19
N GLN A 292 -14.29 5.29 -29.14
CA GLN A 292 -14.87 6.21 -28.17
C GLN A 292 -13.95 7.41 -28.00
N ARG A 293 -14.45 8.58 -28.29
CA ARG A 293 -13.76 9.84 -27.97
C ARG A 293 -13.76 10.06 -26.47
N ALA A 294 -12.67 10.61 -25.95
CA ALA A 294 -12.52 10.95 -24.55
C ALA A 294 -11.59 12.14 -24.37
N ASP A 295 -11.83 12.91 -23.31
CA ASP A 295 -10.98 14.03 -22.89
C ASP A 295 -9.97 13.59 -21.85
N ALA A 296 -10.26 12.50 -21.15
CA ALA A 296 -9.35 11.93 -20.15
C ALA A 296 -9.45 10.39 -20.06
N ILE A 297 -8.34 9.77 -19.69
CA ILE A 297 -8.25 8.36 -19.31
C ILE A 297 -7.75 8.30 -17.87
N LEU A 298 -8.59 7.77 -16.96
CA LEU A 298 -8.27 7.54 -15.55
C LEU A 298 -7.88 6.09 -15.34
N TRP A 299 -6.62 5.87 -15.03
CA TRP A 299 -6.04 4.55 -14.77
C TRP A 299 -6.28 4.16 -13.29
N ALA A 300 -7.36 3.43 -13.03
CA ALA A 300 -7.67 2.83 -11.74
C ALA A 300 -7.12 1.39 -11.65
N THR A 301 -5.88 1.23 -12.05
CA THR A 301 -5.19 -0.05 -12.31
C THR A 301 -4.41 -0.56 -11.10
N GLY A 302 -4.54 0.12 -9.96
CA GLY A 302 -3.93 -0.26 -8.69
C GLY A 302 -2.46 0.06 -8.60
N PHE A 303 -1.80 -0.55 -7.63
CA PHE A 303 -0.44 -0.23 -7.24
C PHE A 303 0.40 -1.50 -7.12
N ARG A 304 1.72 -1.35 -7.22
CA ARG A 304 2.70 -2.41 -6.94
C ARG A 304 3.39 -2.13 -5.61
N SER A 305 3.92 -3.18 -4.97
CA SER A 305 4.71 -3.02 -3.74
C SER A 305 5.99 -2.24 -4.02
N GLN A 306 6.28 -1.24 -3.18
CA GLN A 306 7.49 -0.43 -3.28
C GLN A 306 8.66 -1.18 -2.63
N LEU A 307 9.40 -1.91 -3.45
CA LEU A 307 10.51 -2.77 -3.02
C LEU A 307 11.81 -2.49 -3.80
N ASP A 308 11.87 -1.41 -4.57
CA ASP A 308 13.02 -1.15 -5.46
C ASP A 308 14.31 -0.92 -4.67
N HIS A 309 14.22 -0.32 -3.49
CA HIS A 309 15.35 -0.13 -2.57
C HIS A 309 15.93 -1.46 -2.05
N LEU A 310 15.18 -2.57 -2.14
CA LEU A 310 15.63 -3.91 -1.77
C LEU A 310 16.29 -4.68 -2.93
N ALA A 311 16.37 -4.10 -4.13
CA ALA A 311 16.92 -4.77 -5.32
C ALA A 311 18.35 -5.34 -5.12
N PRO A 312 19.26 -4.71 -4.36
CA PRO A 312 20.59 -5.26 -4.11
C PRO A 312 20.61 -6.61 -3.39
N LEU A 313 19.53 -6.94 -2.66
CA LEU A 313 19.40 -8.22 -1.94
C LEU A 313 19.03 -9.39 -2.86
N ARG A 314 18.59 -9.13 -4.11
CA ARG A 314 18.23 -10.14 -5.14
C ARG A 314 17.21 -11.15 -4.66
N LEU A 315 16.13 -10.67 -4.04
CA LEU A 315 15.14 -11.51 -3.35
C LEU A 315 14.15 -12.25 -4.27
N ARG A 316 14.05 -11.85 -5.55
CA ARG A 316 13.08 -12.45 -6.48
C ARG A 316 13.56 -13.78 -6.99
N GLY A 317 12.72 -14.81 -6.83
CA GLY A 317 12.95 -16.14 -7.40
C GLY A 317 12.49 -16.25 -8.86
N HIS A 318 12.60 -17.45 -9.41
CA HIS A 318 12.22 -17.77 -10.80
C HIS A 318 10.74 -17.46 -11.11
N GLY A 319 9.85 -17.50 -10.11
CA GLY A 319 8.44 -17.12 -10.24
C GLY A 319 8.20 -15.62 -10.33
N GLY A 320 9.24 -14.78 -10.22
CA GLY A 320 9.18 -13.31 -10.26
C GLY A 320 8.66 -12.66 -8.99
N GLY A 321 8.25 -13.45 -8.00
CA GLY A 321 7.86 -13.00 -6.65
C GLY A 321 8.99 -13.18 -5.64
N ILE A 322 8.72 -12.80 -4.40
CA ILE A 322 9.59 -13.01 -3.23
C ILE A 322 8.97 -14.14 -2.42
N GLU A 323 9.77 -15.19 -2.16
CA GLU A 323 9.34 -16.31 -1.32
C GLU A 323 9.31 -15.88 0.15
N MET A 324 8.16 -16.13 0.79
CA MET A 324 7.89 -15.68 2.16
C MET A 324 7.60 -16.86 3.09
N ALA A 325 8.16 -16.78 4.30
CA ALA A 325 7.78 -17.61 5.44
C ALA A 325 7.06 -16.69 6.46
N GLY A 326 5.74 -16.59 6.37
CA GLY A 326 4.98 -15.56 7.08
C GLY A 326 5.39 -14.16 6.61
N THR A 327 5.90 -13.33 7.52
CA THR A 327 6.43 -12.01 7.19
C THR A 327 7.92 -12.01 6.82
N GLN A 328 8.65 -13.09 7.12
CA GLN A 328 10.09 -13.22 6.86
C GLN A 328 10.34 -13.58 5.40
N VAL A 329 11.37 -12.99 4.80
CA VAL A 329 11.85 -13.37 3.46
C VAL A 329 12.70 -14.64 3.58
N ALA A 330 12.34 -15.69 2.84
CA ALA A 330 13.04 -16.99 2.92
C ALA A 330 14.53 -16.89 2.57
N ALA A 331 14.89 -16.09 1.58
CA ALA A 331 16.27 -15.90 1.12
C ALA A 331 17.08 -14.91 1.99
N GLU A 332 16.44 -14.14 2.89
CA GLU A 332 17.08 -13.13 3.73
C GLU A 332 16.39 -13.04 5.10
N PRO A 333 16.75 -13.91 6.06
CA PRO A 333 16.10 -14.01 7.36
C PRO A 333 16.12 -12.71 8.20
N ARG A 334 17.02 -11.78 7.89
CA ARG A 334 17.11 -10.45 8.52
C ARG A 334 16.08 -9.46 7.99
N LEU A 335 15.26 -9.84 6.99
CA LEU A 335 14.29 -8.97 6.35
C LEU A 335 12.88 -9.50 6.52
N HIS A 336 11.99 -8.66 7.01
CA HIS A 336 10.55 -8.86 7.04
C HIS A 336 9.84 -7.90 6.09
N LEU A 337 8.82 -8.40 5.37
CA LEU A 337 7.94 -7.57 4.53
C LEU A 337 6.55 -7.53 5.17
N VAL A 338 6.13 -6.35 5.62
CA VAL A 338 4.78 -6.10 6.14
C VAL A 338 4.03 -5.19 5.17
N GLY A 339 2.72 -5.39 5.02
CA GLY A 339 1.96 -4.74 3.94
C GLY A 339 2.21 -5.36 2.56
N TYR A 340 2.80 -6.56 2.51
CA TYR A 340 3.07 -7.34 1.30
C TYR A 340 2.24 -8.64 1.31
N GLY A 341 1.72 -9.04 0.15
CA GLY A 341 0.92 -10.27 0.05
C GLY A 341 -0.32 -10.26 0.95
N PRO A 342 -0.49 -11.27 1.82
CA PRO A 342 -1.65 -11.40 2.69
C PRO A 342 -1.78 -10.26 3.72
N SER A 343 -0.70 -9.56 4.02
CA SER A 343 -0.69 -8.43 4.95
C SER A 343 -1.01 -7.07 4.31
N ALA A 344 -1.37 -7.03 3.04
CA ALA A 344 -1.68 -5.79 2.31
C ALA A 344 -3.08 -5.20 2.63
N SER A 345 -3.74 -5.63 3.70
CA SER A 345 -4.97 -5.05 4.24
C SER A 345 -4.70 -4.42 5.60
N THR A 346 -5.58 -3.52 6.06
CA THR A 346 -5.40 -2.83 7.35
C THR A 346 -5.35 -3.81 8.53
N ILE A 347 -6.27 -4.79 8.59
CA ILE A 347 -6.24 -5.83 9.63
C ILE A 347 -5.05 -6.77 9.47
N GLY A 348 -4.70 -7.14 8.26
CA GLY A 348 -3.53 -7.99 7.95
C GLY A 348 -2.23 -7.31 8.33
N ALA A 349 -2.13 -6.00 8.13
CA ALA A 349 -0.97 -5.19 8.49
C ALA A 349 -0.69 -5.20 9.99
N ASN A 350 -1.72 -5.11 10.84
CA ASN A 350 -1.58 -5.14 12.29
C ASN A 350 -1.05 -6.50 12.78
N ARG A 351 -1.60 -7.59 12.25
CA ARG A 351 -1.14 -8.95 12.59
C ARG A 351 0.30 -9.17 12.12
N ALA A 352 0.61 -8.75 10.90
CA ALA A 352 1.93 -8.89 10.33
C ALA A 352 2.98 -8.05 11.07
N GLY A 353 2.64 -6.85 11.54
CA GLY A 353 3.53 -6.04 12.38
C GLY A 353 3.95 -6.78 13.65
N ARG A 354 3.01 -7.42 14.34
CA ARG A 354 3.29 -8.26 15.53
C ARG A 354 4.15 -9.48 15.19
N GLU A 355 3.83 -10.17 14.10
CA GLU A 355 4.55 -11.36 13.64
C GLU A 355 5.99 -11.02 13.26
N ALA A 356 6.20 -9.95 12.48
CA ALA A 356 7.52 -9.48 12.08
C ALA A 356 8.41 -9.13 13.29
N VAL A 357 7.83 -8.51 14.31
CA VAL A 357 8.55 -8.21 15.55
C VAL A 357 8.94 -9.50 16.28
N SER A 358 8.04 -10.49 16.35
CA SER A 358 8.36 -11.77 16.97
C SER A 358 9.51 -12.50 16.25
N GLY A 359 9.50 -12.50 14.89
CA GLY A 359 10.59 -13.06 14.10
C GLY A 359 11.89 -12.27 14.23
N ALA A 360 11.82 -10.95 14.24
CA ALA A 360 13.00 -10.10 14.48
C ALA A 360 13.66 -10.37 15.82
N LEU A 361 12.88 -10.47 16.89
CA LEU A 361 13.41 -10.77 18.23
C LEU A 361 13.99 -12.19 18.33
N ALA A 362 13.38 -13.17 17.68
CA ALA A 362 13.94 -14.52 17.61
C ALA A 362 15.32 -14.51 16.91
N PHE A 363 15.47 -13.77 15.81
CA PHE A 363 16.76 -13.61 15.12
C PHE A 363 17.80 -12.88 15.98
N LEU A 364 17.40 -11.88 16.76
CA LEU A 364 18.29 -11.10 17.62
C LEU A 364 18.78 -11.87 18.85
N GLY A 365 17.97 -12.80 19.37
CA GLY A 365 18.26 -13.59 20.57
C GLY A 365 19.01 -14.89 20.31
N GLY A 366 19.09 -15.38 19.09
CA GLY A 366 19.86 -16.54 18.67
C GLY A 366 21.21 -16.14 18.09
#